data_5d4a420704e716120c9cc82a6fd78566
#
_entry.id   5d4a420704e716120c9cc82a6fd78566
#
_cell.length_a   1.000
_cell.length_b   1.000
_cell.length_c   1.000
_cell.angle_alpha   90.00
_cell.angle_beta   90.00
_cell.angle_gamma   90.00
#
_symmetry.space_group_name_H-M   'P 1'
#
loop_
_entity.id
_entity.type
_entity.pdbx_description
1 polymer ?
#
loop_
_entity_poly.entity_id
_entity_poly.type
_entity_poly.pdbx_seq_one_letter_code
_entity_poly.pdbx_strand_id
1 'polypeptide(L)'
;MKKHLLSALLAICLVATAFAQQGKVYETRTVKSKILGMERSYSIYLPAGYDEGDGSYPVLYLLHGLGDNYTGWVQFGQVQYIADKAIAEGKSAPMIIVMPDADTVHK
;
A
#
# COMPACT_ATOMS: atom_id res chain seq x y z
N MET A 1 18.62 -15.17 -36.69
CA MET A 1 19.29 -14.29 -35.73
C MET A 1 18.45 -13.09 -35.29
N LYS A 2 17.85 -12.34 -36.21
CA LYS A 2 17.07 -11.13 -35.83
C LYS A 2 15.84 -11.41 -34.96
N LYS A 3 15.17 -12.57 -35.13
CA LYS A 3 13.97 -12.94 -34.35
C LYS A 3 14.26 -13.23 -32.89
N HIS A 4 15.41 -13.80 -32.56
CA HIS A 4 15.81 -14.14 -31.21
C HIS A 4 16.21 -12.90 -30.39
N LEU A 5 16.84 -11.92 -31.01
CA LEU A 5 17.24 -10.67 -30.38
C LEU A 5 16.03 -9.85 -29.96
N LEU A 6 15.00 -9.76 -30.81
CA LEU A 6 13.77 -9.04 -30.53
C LEU A 6 13.01 -9.65 -29.33
N SER A 7 12.94 -11.00 -29.29
CA SER A 7 12.29 -11.71 -28.17
C SER A 7 13.01 -11.47 -26.82
N ALA A 8 14.35 -11.45 -26.83
CA ALA A 8 15.14 -11.18 -25.62
C ALA A 8 14.92 -9.75 -25.10
N LEU A 9 14.88 -8.76 -25.98
CA LEU A 9 14.60 -7.38 -25.61
C LEU A 9 13.20 -7.21 -25.02
N LEU A 10 12.19 -7.88 -25.57
CA LEU A 10 10.83 -7.85 -25.06
C LEU A 10 10.74 -8.46 -23.66
N ALA A 11 11.43 -9.57 -23.39
CA ALA A 11 11.46 -10.21 -22.08
C ALA A 11 12.11 -9.32 -21.02
N ILE A 12 13.19 -8.62 -21.36
CA ILE A 12 13.87 -7.68 -20.45
C ILE A 12 12.95 -6.50 -20.09
N CYS A 13 12.22 -5.96 -21.05
CA CYS A 13 11.26 -4.88 -20.82
C CYS A 13 10.13 -5.32 -19.87
N LEU A 14 9.60 -6.53 -20.03
CA LEU A 14 8.55 -7.08 -19.16
C LEU A 14 9.04 -7.24 -17.71
N VAL A 15 10.25 -7.74 -17.51
CA VAL A 15 10.84 -7.89 -16.18
C VAL A 15 11.05 -6.53 -15.51
N ALA A 16 11.58 -5.55 -16.24
CA ALA A 16 11.76 -4.19 -15.71
C ALA A 16 10.44 -3.55 -15.31
N THR A 17 9.35 -3.75 -16.09
CA THR A 17 8.02 -3.24 -15.75
C THR A 17 7.47 -3.89 -14.47
N ALA A 18 7.69 -5.20 -14.28
CA ALA A 18 7.26 -5.90 -13.09
C ALA A 18 7.93 -5.35 -11.81
N PHE A 19 9.23 -5.03 -11.87
CA PHE A 19 9.95 -4.44 -10.73
C PHE A 19 9.53 -2.99 -10.42
N ALA A 20 9.01 -2.25 -11.41
CA ALA A 20 8.58 -0.86 -11.23
C ALA A 20 7.20 -0.73 -10.57
N GLN A 21 6.45 -1.85 -10.40
CA GLN A 21 5.06 -1.83 -9.92
C GLN A 21 4.95 -2.17 -8.43
N GLN A 22 5.71 -1.46 -7.61
CA GLN A 22 5.58 -1.58 -6.16
C GLN A 22 4.91 -0.35 -5.57
N GLY A 23 3.98 -0.58 -4.66
CA GLY A 23 3.40 0.46 -3.83
C GLY A 23 4.38 0.93 -2.77
N LYS A 24 3.99 1.97 -2.04
CA LYS A 24 4.76 2.53 -0.95
C LYS A 24 3.99 2.41 0.35
N VAL A 25 4.72 2.12 1.44
CA VAL A 25 4.15 2.12 2.79
C VAL A 25 4.84 3.20 3.61
N TYR A 26 4.04 4.00 4.28
CA TYR A 26 4.48 4.89 5.35
C TYR A 26 3.92 4.34 6.66
N GLU A 27 4.79 3.75 7.47
CA GLU A 27 4.37 3.08 8.71
C GLU A 27 3.80 4.03 9.75
N THR A 28 4.33 5.25 9.81
CA THR A 28 3.87 6.21 10.80
C THR A 28 3.65 7.56 10.16
N ARG A 29 2.40 7.92 10.10
CA ARG A 29 1.92 9.27 9.77
C ARG A 29 1.03 9.72 10.90
N THR A 30 0.91 11.02 11.09
CA THR A 30 0.04 11.58 12.12
C THR A 30 -0.94 12.56 11.53
N VAL A 31 -2.11 12.61 12.13
CA VAL A 31 -3.13 13.60 11.84
C VAL A 31 -3.59 14.23 13.15
N LYS A 32 -3.70 15.55 13.16
CA LYS A 32 -4.20 16.27 14.33
C LYS A 32 -5.73 16.24 14.32
N SER A 33 -6.31 15.61 15.30
CA SER A 33 -7.77 15.57 15.46
C SER A 33 -8.24 16.73 16.32
N LYS A 34 -9.02 17.63 15.73
CA LYS A 34 -9.63 18.74 16.48
C LYS A 34 -10.70 18.25 17.45
N ILE A 35 -11.42 17.21 17.08
CA ILE A 35 -12.50 16.65 17.89
C ILE A 35 -11.94 15.95 19.12
N LEU A 36 -10.89 15.14 18.96
CA LEU A 36 -10.27 14.40 20.04
C LEU A 36 -9.26 15.24 20.83
N GLY A 37 -8.84 16.39 20.30
CA GLY A 37 -7.84 17.25 20.93
C GLY A 37 -6.45 16.61 21.01
N MET A 38 -6.12 15.68 20.09
CA MET A 38 -4.86 14.95 20.11
C MET A 38 -4.43 14.56 18.72
N GLU A 39 -3.16 14.21 18.56
CA GLU A 39 -2.65 13.60 17.36
C GLU A 39 -2.98 12.11 17.34
N ARG A 40 -3.33 11.62 16.15
CA ARG A 40 -3.58 10.20 15.93
C ARG A 40 -2.59 9.67 14.88
N SER A 41 -2.03 8.52 15.16
CA SER A 41 -1.09 7.86 14.23
C SER A 41 -1.82 6.88 13.31
N TYR A 42 -1.27 6.69 12.13
CA TYR A 42 -1.78 5.72 11.16
C TYR A 42 -0.65 5.24 10.26
N SER A 43 -0.80 4.03 9.72
CA SER A 43 -0.02 3.55 8.59
C SER A 43 -0.83 3.72 7.31
N ILE A 44 -0.15 3.93 6.19
CA ILE A 44 -0.81 4.06 4.90
C ILE A 44 -0.04 3.33 3.82
N TYR A 45 -0.76 2.59 2.98
CA TYR A 45 -0.26 1.99 1.76
C TYR A 45 -0.81 2.78 0.57
N LEU A 46 0.10 3.17 -0.31
CA LEU A 46 -0.22 3.84 -1.57
C LEU A 46 0.13 2.91 -2.73
N PRO A 47 -0.78 2.67 -3.67
CA PRO A 47 -0.51 1.74 -4.78
C PRO A 47 0.55 2.28 -5.72
N ALA A 48 1.16 1.39 -6.50
CA ALA A 48 2.11 1.77 -7.54
C ALA A 48 1.49 2.79 -8.49
N GLY A 49 2.25 3.80 -8.84
CA GLY A 49 1.78 4.87 -9.72
C GLY A 49 0.97 5.98 -9.05
N TYR A 50 0.80 5.94 -7.74
CA TYR A 50 0.03 6.94 -7.01
C TYR A 50 0.55 8.37 -7.24
N ASP A 51 1.87 8.57 -7.13
CA ASP A 51 2.49 9.89 -7.26
C ASP A 51 2.49 10.44 -8.70
N GLU A 52 2.28 9.58 -9.68
CA GLU A 52 2.40 9.91 -11.11
C GLU A 52 1.04 10.09 -11.79
N GLY A 53 -0.05 9.81 -11.09
CA GLY A 53 -1.38 9.79 -11.66
C GLY A 53 -2.31 10.83 -11.09
N ASP A 54 -3.25 11.27 -11.91
CA ASP A 54 -4.38 12.12 -11.51
C ASP A 54 -5.59 11.29 -11.09
N GLY A 55 -5.40 9.98 -10.92
CA GLY A 55 -6.47 9.05 -10.65
C GLY A 55 -7.04 9.17 -9.25
N SER A 56 -8.31 8.88 -9.15
CA SER A 56 -8.97 8.66 -7.87
C SER A 56 -8.87 7.18 -7.52
N TYR A 57 -8.66 6.88 -6.25
CA TYR A 57 -8.53 5.52 -5.76
C TYR A 57 -9.57 5.24 -4.68
N PRO A 58 -10.16 4.05 -4.66
CA PRO A 58 -10.92 3.64 -3.50
C PRO A 58 -10.01 3.54 -2.27
N VAL A 59 -10.57 3.82 -1.11
CA VAL A 59 -9.84 3.80 0.17
C VAL A 59 -10.42 2.68 1.02
N LEU A 60 -9.53 1.77 1.44
CA LEU A 60 -9.85 0.74 2.42
C LEU A 60 -9.33 1.18 3.79
N TYR A 61 -10.19 1.23 4.77
CA TYR A 61 -9.80 1.42 6.18
C TYR A 61 -9.69 0.06 6.84
N LEU A 62 -8.48 -0.30 7.24
CA LEU A 62 -8.17 -1.61 7.81
C LEU A 62 -7.82 -1.44 9.28
N LEU A 63 -8.72 -1.89 10.15
CA LEU A 63 -8.57 -1.72 11.59
C LEU A 63 -7.78 -2.89 12.18
N HIS A 64 -6.92 -2.59 13.15
CA HIS A 64 -6.19 -3.63 13.90
C HIS A 64 -7.07 -4.30 14.94
N GLY A 65 -6.60 -5.44 15.46
CA GLY A 65 -7.28 -6.19 16.50
C GLY A 65 -7.01 -5.65 17.90
N LEU A 66 -7.71 -6.22 18.86
CA LEU A 66 -7.55 -5.89 20.28
C LEU A 66 -6.12 -6.19 20.74
N GLY A 67 -5.49 -5.22 21.39
CA GLY A 67 -4.12 -5.34 21.88
C GLY A 67 -3.03 -5.09 20.83
N ASP A 68 -3.42 -4.80 19.59
CA ASP A 68 -2.51 -4.45 18.51
C ASP A 68 -2.45 -2.93 18.33
N ASN A 69 -1.87 -2.47 17.24
CA ASN A 69 -1.78 -1.05 16.92
C ASN A 69 -1.77 -0.83 15.39
N TYR A 70 -1.64 0.42 14.98
CA TYR A 70 -1.69 0.84 13.59
C TYR A 70 -0.55 0.29 12.70
N THR A 71 0.49 -0.32 13.27
CA THR A 71 1.59 -0.92 12.51
C THR A 71 1.45 -2.42 12.29
N GLY A 72 0.48 -3.06 12.92
CA GLY A 72 0.36 -4.52 12.93
C GLY A 72 0.13 -5.13 11.56
N TRP A 73 -0.71 -4.52 10.74
CA TRP A 73 -0.97 -5.02 9.39
C TRP A 73 0.26 -4.94 8.48
N VAL A 74 1.12 -3.95 8.69
CA VAL A 74 2.38 -3.82 7.93
C VAL A 74 3.41 -4.81 8.45
N GLN A 75 3.66 -4.82 9.75
CA GLN A 75 4.75 -5.58 10.35
C GLN A 75 4.48 -7.09 10.41
N PHE A 76 3.27 -7.47 10.75
CA PHE A 76 2.89 -8.88 10.88
C PHE A 76 2.06 -9.38 9.71
N GLY A 77 1.12 -8.58 9.23
CA GLY A 77 0.27 -8.94 8.10
C GLY A 77 0.92 -8.77 6.74
N GLN A 78 1.96 -7.96 6.64
CA GLN A 78 2.67 -7.67 5.38
C GLN A 78 1.71 -7.26 4.26
N VAL A 79 0.76 -6.41 4.60
CA VAL A 79 -0.34 -6.01 3.73
C VAL A 79 0.14 -5.41 2.41
N GLN A 80 1.28 -4.72 2.42
CA GLN A 80 1.86 -4.10 1.23
C GLN A 80 2.21 -5.12 0.15
N TYR A 81 2.75 -6.26 0.53
CA TYR A 81 3.11 -7.32 -0.41
C TYR A 81 1.88 -8.03 -0.95
N ILE A 82 0.89 -8.26 -0.09
CA ILE A 82 -0.38 -8.88 -0.48
C ILE A 82 -1.15 -7.95 -1.44
N ALA A 83 -1.21 -6.67 -1.14
CA ALA A 83 -1.87 -5.67 -1.98
C ALA A 83 -1.18 -5.55 -3.34
N ASP A 84 0.14 -5.41 -3.36
CA ASP A 84 0.92 -5.34 -4.60
C ASP A 84 0.66 -6.56 -5.49
N LYS A 85 0.68 -7.75 -4.90
CA LYS A 85 0.44 -9.00 -5.62
C LYS A 85 -0.97 -9.07 -6.16
N ALA A 86 -1.97 -8.77 -5.36
CA ALA A 86 -3.37 -8.82 -5.77
C ALA A 86 -3.67 -7.83 -6.90
N ILE A 87 -3.10 -6.63 -6.83
CA ILE A 87 -3.25 -5.61 -7.87
C ILE A 87 -2.54 -6.04 -9.16
N ALA A 88 -1.30 -6.53 -9.05
CA ALA A 88 -0.52 -6.98 -10.21
C ALA A 88 -1.18 -8.15 -10.94
N GLU A 89 -1.83 -9.05 -10.21
CA GLU A 89 -2.54 -10.22 -10.77
C GLU A 89 -3.95 -9.90 -11.25
N GLY A 90 -4.39 -8.64 -11.14
CA GLY A 90 -5.73 -8.23 -11.56
C GLY A 90 -6.86 -8.70 -10.64
N LYS A 91 -6.54 -9.21 -9.45
CA LYS A 91 -7.53 -9.66 -8.47
C LYS A 91 -8.15 -8.52 -7.67
N SER A 92 -7.47 -7.38 -7.63
CA SER A 92 -7.93 -6.18 -6.96
C SER A 92 -7.63 -4.96 -7.80
N ALA A 93 -8.49 -3.97 -7.77
CA ALA A 93 -8.19 -2.65 -8.31
C ALA A 93 -7.14 -1.97 -7.44
N PRO A 94 -6.31 -1.05 -8.00
CA PRO A 94 -5.44 -0.22 -7.19
C PRO A 94 -6.23 0.55 -6.14
N MET A 95 -5.74 0.55 -4.90
CA MET A 95 -6.44 1.18 -3.79
C MET A 95 -5.45 1.78 -2.79
N ILE A 96 -5.90 2.75 -2.03
CA ILE A 96 -5.21 3.26 -0.85
C ILE A 96 -5.69 2.44 0.35
N ILE A 97 -4.77 2.03 1.22
CA ILE A 97 -5.13 1.34 2.46
C ILE A 97 -4.67 2.20 3.64
N VAL A 98 -5.62 2.63 4.44
CA VAL A 98 -5.36 3.40 5.66
C VAL A 98 -5.54 2.49 6.86
N MET A 99 -4.53 2.41 7.69
CA MET A 99 -4.50 1.56 8.89
C MET A 99 -4.40 2.48 10.12
N PRO A 100 -5.53 2.95 10.64
CA PRO A 100 -5.53 3.89 11.74
C PRO A 100 -5.22 3.21 13.06
N ASP A 101 -4.79 4.01 14.03
CA ASP A 101 -4.73 3.60 15.41
C ASP A 101 -6.13 3.68 16.01
N ALA A 102 -6.68 2.53 16.33
CA ALA A 102 -7.99 2.40 16.96
C ALA A 102 -7.89 2.11 18.45
N ASP A 103 -6.71 2.26 19.03
CA ASP A 103 -6.51 2.04 20.46
C ASP A 103 -7.19 3.16 21.25
N THR A 104 -8.12 2.77 22.11
CA THR A 104 -8.86 3.66 22.98
C THR A 104 -8.45 3.42 24.42
N VAL A 105 -7.19 3.65 24.72
CA VAL A 105 -6.74 3.51 26.10
C VAL A 105 -7.33 4.64 26.92
N HIS A 106 -8.36 4.33 27.66
CA HIS A 106 -8.84 5.18 28.70
C HIS A 106 -7.90 5.03 29.90
N LYS A 107 -7.01 5.96 30.02
CA LYS A 107 -6.22 6.09 31.24
C LYS A 107 -6.97 6.97 32.23
#